data_cb1ff0d1ea674d17b89e335b4b508ee8
#
_entry.id   cb1ff0d1ea674d17b89e335b4b508ee8
#
_cell.length_a   1.000
_cell.length_b   1.000
_cell.length_c   1.000
_cell.angle_alpha   90.00
_cell.angle_beta   90.00
_cell.angle_gamma   90.00
#
_symmetry.space_group_name_H-M   'P 1'
#
loop_
_entity.id
_entity.type
_entity.pdbx_description
1 polymer ?
#
loop_
_entity_poly.entity_id
_entity_poly.type
_entity_poly.pdbx_seq_one_letter_code
_entity_poly.pdbx_strand_id
1 'polypeptide(L)'
;MPFLRKRGEYMRRIIVDMQNLLFADAIARTLRSADSDFDVRRSESPDKTAELCSLCQPYALLMEVTGYTPWKLEERLKIRDEAKEQSPHCKIVLIVDENAEKELARRVLQAKKDGLIDNFIYGSVSAAYLLAVIDTL
;
A
#
# COMPACT_ATOMS: atom_id res chain seq x y z
N MET A 1 -10.05 12.79 5.36
CA MET A 1 -11.46 12.53 5.13
C MET A 1 -11.70 12.01 3.72
N PRO A 2 -12.43 10.92 3.56
CA PRO A 2 -12.68 10.42 2.22
C PRO A 2 -13.58 11.37 1.44
N PHE A 3 -13.39 11.41 0.13
CA PHE A 3 -14.24 12.21 -0.74
C PHE A 3 -15.59 11.57 -0.92
N LEU A 4 -16.62 12.39 -0.90
CA LEU A 4 -17.95 11.96 -1.28
C LEU A 4 -18.06 11.93 -2.80
N ARG A 5 -18.58 10.85 -3.30
CA ARG A 5 -18.92 10.75 -4.71
C ARG A 5 -20.32 11.34 -4.93
N LYS A 6 -20.66 11.48 -6.22
CA LYS A 6 -21.86 12.14 -6.72
C LYS A 6 -23.18 11.70 -6.07
N ARG A 7 -23.26 10.55 -5.43
CA ARG A 7 -24.49 10.02 -4.83
C ARG A 7 -24.35 9.74 -3.35
N GLY A 8 -23.43 10.44 -2.66
CA GLY A 8 -23.14 10.18 -1.27
C GLY A 8 -22.25 8.98 -1.02
N GLU A 9 -21.75 8.35 -2.08
CA GLU A 9 -20.77 7.26 -1.97
C GLU A 9 -19.39 7.80 -1.63
N TYR A 10 -18.63 7.02 -0.89
CA TYR A 10 -17.25 7.38 -0.53
C TYR A 10 -16.28 6.78 -1.51
N MET A 11 -15.31 7.58 -1.93
CA MET A 11 -14.20 7.13 -2.74
C MET A 11 -13.07 6.69 -1.83
N ARG A 12 -12.56 5.47 -2.05
CA ARG A 12 -11.44 4.93 -1.28
C ARG A 12 -10.14 5.24 -2.03
N ARG A 13 -9.32 6.09 -1.44
CA ARG A 13 -8.03 6.45 -2.01
C ARG A 13 -7.00 5.42 -1.61
N ILE A 14 -6.26 4.94 -2.63
CA ILE A 14 -5.17 4.00 -2.44
C ILE A 14 -3.90 4.67 -2.96
N ILE A 15 -2.88 4.76 -2.12
CA ILE A 15 -1.57 5.24 -2.56
C ILE A 15 -0.68 4.03 -2.77
N VAL A 16 0.03 4.02 -3.90
CA VAL A 16 0.94 2.94 -4.28
C VAL A 16 2.35 3.52 -4.36
N ASP A 17 3.26 2.97 -3.56
CA ASP A 17 4.66 3.38 -3.52
C ASP A 17 5.54 2.17 -3.84
N MET A 18 5.96 2.07 -5.10
CA MET A 18 6.68 0.91 -5.60
C MET A 18 7.85 1.28 -6.49
N GLN A 19 8.93 0.53 -6.37
CA GLN A 19 10.06 0.62 -7.27
C GLN A 19 9.69 0.12 -8.67
N ASN A 20 8.97 -0.99 -8.74
CA ASN A 20 8.57 -1.61 -10.00
C ASN A 20 7.33 -0.91 -10.56
N LEU A 21 7.55 -0.02 -11.51
CA LEU A 21 6.48 0.81 -12.09
C LEU A 21 5.48 0.00 -12.92
N LEU A 22 5.93 -1.07 -13.57
CA LEU A 22 5.02 -1.94 -14.32
C LEU A 22 4.06 -2.65 -13.39
N PHE A 23 4.56 -3.11 -12.26
CA PHE A 23 3.73 -3.75 -11.25
C PHE A 23 2.77 -2.74 -10.61
N ALA A 24 3.26 -1.54 -10.33
CA ALA A 24 2.41 -0.47 -9.81
C ALA A 24 1.25 -0.16 -10.76
N ASP A 25 1.53 -0.07 -12.05
CA ASP A 25 0.49 0.14 -13.07
C ASP A 25 -0.51 -1.01 -13.11
N ALA A 26 -0.04 -2.24 -13.02
CA ALA A 26 -0.90 -3.41 -13.02
C ALA A 26 -1.85 -3.40 -11.82
N ILE A 27 -1.34 -3.06 -10.65
CA ILE A 27 -2.15 -2.94 -9.43
C ILE A 27 -3.20 -1.84 -9.62
N ALA A 28 -2.80 -0.67 -10.10
CA ALA A 28 -3.71 0.44 -10.31
C ALA A 28 -4.84 0.08 -11.28
N ARG A 29 -4.51 -0.57 -12.38
CA ARG A 29 -5.52 -1.03 -13.36
C ARG A 29 -6.47 -2.04 -12.76
N THR A 30 -5.93 -3.00 -12.01
CA THR A 30 -6.74 -4.04 -11.36
C THR A 30 -7.76 -3.42 -10.41
N LEU A 31 -7.32 -2.49 -9.57
CA LEU A 31 -8.20 -1.84 -8.61
C LEU A 31 -9.25 -0.97 -9.30
N ARG A 32 -8.85 -0.16 -10.28
CA ARG A 32 -9.76 0.71 -11.01
C ARG A 32 -10.80 -0.05 -11.82
N SER A 33 -10.40 -1.19 -12.40
CA SER A 33 -11.32 -2.01 -13.20
C SER A 33 -12.33 -2.76 -12.36
N ALA A 34 -11.95 -3.14 -11.15
CA ALA A 34 -12.80 -3.95 -10.29
C ALA A 34 -13.87 -3.12 -9.60
N ASP A 35 -13.54 -1.89 -9.24
CA ASP A 35 -14.45 -1.05 -8.48
C ASP A 35 -14.18 0.42 -8.79
N SER A 36 -15.20 1.12 -9.22
CA SER A 36 -15.10 2.53 -9.58
C SER A 36 -14.93 3.44 -8.36
N ASP A 37 -15.10 2.95 -7.14
CA ASP A 37 -14.88 3.76 -5.95
C ASP A 37 -13.43 3.76 -5.47
N PHE A 38 -12.52 3.04 -6.13
CA PHE A 38 -11.10 3.14 -5.87
C PHE A 38 -10.47 4.29 -6.67
N ASP A 39 -9.83 5.21 -5.96
CA ASP A 39 -9.00 6.26 -6.57
C ASP A 39 -7.55 5.93 -6.25
N VAL A 40 -6.81 5.45 -7.26
CA VAL A 40 -5.44 4.98 -7.06
C VAL A 40 -4.46 6.06 -7.50
N ARG A 41 -3.56 6.42 -6.60
CA ARG A 41 -2.50 7.39 -6.87
C ARG A 41 -1.15 6.78 -6.59
N ARG A 42 -0.17 7.12 -7.41
CA ARG A 42 1.19 6.63 -7.26
C ARG A 42 2.04 7.71 -6.60
N SER A 43 2.82 7.31 -5.58
CA SER A 43 3.83 8.18 -5.01
C SER A 43 5.03 8.26 -5.96
N GLU A 44 5.58 9.46 -6.13
CA GLU A 44 6.73 9.68 -7.01
C GLU A 44 8.02 9.06 -6.46
N SER A 45 8.17 9.08 -5.14
CA SER A 45 9.36 8.55 -4.48
C SER A 45 9.06 8.31 -3.00
N PRO A 46 9.82 7.42 -2.35
CA PRO A 46 9.58 7.10 -0.93
C PRO A 46 9.61 8.29 0.02
N ASP A 47 10.47 9.27 -0.25
CA ASP A 47 10.62 10.44 0.61
C ASP A 47 9.42 11.40 0.55
N LYS A 48 8.54 11.22 -0.44
CA LYS A 48 7.33 12.05 -0.60
C LYS A 48 6.05 11.35 -0.18
N THR A 49 6.15 10.09 0.20
CA THR A 49 4.96 9.26 0.45
C THR A 49 4.18 9.72 1.68
N ALA A 50 4.85 10.03 2.77
CA ALA A 50 4.17 10.49 3.99
C ALA A 50 3.45 11.81 3.76
N GLU A 51 4.05 12.74 3.01
CA GLU A 51 3.42 14.00 2.65
C GLU A 51 2.17 13.78 1.80
N LEU A 52 2.24 12.88 0.84
CA LEU A 52 1.09 12.54 0.01
C LEU A 52 -0.04 11.95 0.85
N CYS A 53 0.27 11.11 1.82
CA CYS A 53 -0.72 10.57 2.76
C CYS A 53 -1.38 11.67 3.58
N SER A 54 -0.61 12.66 4.02
CA SER A 54 -1.15 13.80 4.74
C SER A 54 -2.16 14.57 3.89
N LEU A 55 -1.83 14.80 2.62
CA LEU A 55 -2.69 15.55 1.70
C LEU A 55 -3.93 14.77 1.29
N CYS A 56 -3.80 13.49 1.05
CA CYS A 56 -4.87 12.66 0.47
C CYS A 56 -5.73 11.94 1.50
N GLN A 57 -5.24 11.74 2.70
CA GLN A 57 -5.93 10.97 3.75
C GLN A 57 -6.41 9.61 3.20
N PRO A 58 -5.50 8.75 2.74
CA PRO A 58 -5.90 7.55 2.02
C PRO A 58 -6.54 6.50 2.89
N TYR A 59 -7.34 5.64 2.26
CA TYR A 59 -7.86 4.43 2.86
C TYR A 59 -6.72 3.41 3.11
N ALA A 60 -5.80 3.31 2.16
CA ALA A 60 -4.67 2.39 2.27
C ALA A 60 -3.42 2.92 1.57
N LEU A 61 -2.28 2.53 2.11
CA LEU A 61 -0.96 2.78 1.52
C LEU A 61 -0.32 1.42 1.25
N LEU A 62 -0.04 1.15 -0.02
CA LEU A 62 0.63 -0.06 -0.48
C LEU A 62 2.08 0.28 -0.78
N MET A 63 3.01 -0.36 -0.09
CA MET A 63 4.44 -0.12 -0.28
C MET A 63 5.18 -1.40 -0.62
N GLU A 64 5.93 -1.38 -1.70
CA GLU A 64 6.85 -2.46 -2.03
C GLU A 64 8.04 -2.44 -1.07
N VAL A 65 8.44 -3.62 -0.62
CA VAL A 65 9.60 -3.81 0.25
C VAL A 65 10.63 -4.63 -0.51
N THR A 66 11.88 -4.18 -0.49
CA THR A 66 13.01 -4.89 -1.11
C THR A 66 14.20 -4.93 -0.16
N GLY A 67 15.26 -5.60 -0.56
CA GLY A 67 16.52 -5.62 0.20
C GLY A 67 17.38 -4.39 -0.01
N TYR A 68 16.91 -3.37 -0.72
CA TYR A 68 17.71 -2.22 -1.14
C TYR A 68 17.10 -0.90 -0.68
N THR A 69 17.97 0.02 -0.26
CA THR A 69 17.57 1.39 0.08
C THR A 69 17.06 2.10 -1.18
N PRO A 70 16.01 2.90 -1.12
CA PRO A 70 15.23 3.32 0.06
C PRO A 70 13.98 2.46 0.34
N TRP A 71 13.91 1.22 -0.17
CA TRP A 71 12.73 0.36 -0.06
C TRP A 71 12.87 -0.75 0.99
N LYS A 72 13.86 -0.64 1.89
CA LYS A 72 14.05 -1.63 2.95
C LYS A 72 12.93 -1.59 3.98
N LEU A 73 12.73 -2.69 4.66
CA LEU A 73 11.68 -2.79 5.67
C LEU A 73 11.76 -1.69 6.73
N GLU A 74 12.96 -1.40 7.22
CA GLU A 74 13.17 -0.36 8.24
C GLU A 74 12.73 1.00 7.75
N GLU A 75 13.01 1.31 6.49
CA GLU A 75 12.62 2.57 5.88
C GLU A 75 11.12 2.64 5.62
N ARG A 76 10.51 1.52 5.24
CA ARG A 76 9.05 1.44 5.05
C ARG A 76 8.30 1.59 6.38
N LEU A 77 8.82 0.99 7.45
CA LEU A 77 8.21 1.15 8.78
C LEU A 77 8.32 2.59 9.28
N LYS A 78 9.38 3.29 8.92
CA LYS A 78 9.51 4.71 9.23
C LYS A 78 8.47 5.54 8.48
N ILE A 79 8.26 5.26 7.21
CA ILE A 79 7.21 5.92 6.43
C ILE A 79 5.84 5.60 7.03
N ARG A 80 5.63 4.35 7.44
CA ARG A 80 4.41 3.94 8.14
C ARG A 80 4.14 4.81 9.36
N ASP A 81 5.14 5.04 10.19
CA ASP A 81 4.99 5.85 11.40
C ASP A 81 4.59 7.28 11.05
N GLU A 82 5.24 7.87 10.07
CA GLU A 82 4.92 9.22 9.60
C GLU A 82 3.51 9.30 8.99
N ALA A 83 3.14 8.32 8.17
CA ALA A 83 1.82 8.26 7.55
C ALA A 83 0.71 8.10 8.59
N LYS A 84 0.90 7.24 9.58
CA LYS A 84 -0.08 7.03 10.65
C LYS A 84 -0.23 8.26 11.53
N GLU A 85 0.83 9.02 11.72
CA GLU A 85 0.76 10.26 12.48
C GLU A 85 -0.13 11.28 11.78
N GLN A 86 -0.03 11.40 10.46
CA GLN A 86 -0.79 12.37 9.68
C GLN A 86 -2.16 11.84 9.24
N SER A 87 -2.30 10.54 9.12
CA SER A 87 -3.51 9.88 8.63
C SER A 87 -3.74 8.58 9.43
N PRO A 88 -4.26 8.70 10.68
CA PRO A 88 -4.36 7.54 11.59
C PRO A 88 -5.19 6.38 11.08
N HIS A 89 -6.13 6.62 10.17
CA HIS A 89 -7.00 5.57 9.64
C HIS A 89 -6.43 4.88 8.41
N CYS A 90 -5.28 5.34 7.90
CA CYS A 90 -4.65 4.75 6.74
C CYS A 90 -4.18 3.32 7.05
N LYS A 91 -4.61 2.36 6.26
CA LYS A 91 -4.16 0.98 6.37
C LYS A 91 -2.84 0.79 5.65
N ILE A 92 -1.92 0.09 6.28
CA ILE A 92 -0.58 -0.13 5.73
C ILE A 92 -0.47 -1.56 5.21
N VAL A 93 -0.16 -1.70 3.92
CA VAL A 93 0.01 -2.99 3.26
C VAL A 93 1.38 -3.02 2.60
N LEU A 94 2.17 -4.03 2.93
CA LEU A 94 3.47 -4.22 2.30
C LEU A 94 3.38 -5.28 1.21
N ILE A 95 4.13 -5.09 0.14
CA ILE A 95 4.20 -6.03 -0.98
C ILE A 95 5.64 -6.50 -1.07
N VAL A 96 5.85 -7.82 -1.05
CA VAL A 96 7.18 -8.41 -1.08
C VAL A 96 7.23 -9.57 -2.08
N ASP A 97 8.36 -9.69 -2.80
CA ASP A 97 8.61 -10.82 -3.69
C ASP A 97 9.13 -11.98 -2.87
N GLU A 98 8.25 -12.92 -2.51
CA GLU A 98 8.58 -14.06 -1.66
C GLU A 98 9.52 -15.05 -2.34
N ASN A 99 9.63 -15.03 -3.66
CA ASN A 99 10.51 -15.93 -4.39
C ASN A 99 11.95 -15.39 -4.41
N ALA A 100 12.11 -14.09 -4.62
CA ALA A 100 13.43 -13.45 -4.67
C ALA A 100 13.96 -13.08 -3.28
N GLU A 101 13.06 -12.81 -2.32
CA GLU A 101 13.40 -12.22 -1.02
C GLU A 101 12.76 -13.02 0.12
N LYS A 102 13.16 -14.28 0.28
CA LYS A 102 12.52 -15.19 1.25
C LYS A 102 12.67 -14.73 2.70
N GLU A 103 13.86 -14.27 3.07
CA GLU A 103 14.09 -13.81 4.44
C GLU A 103 13.32 -12.50 4.72
N LEU A 104 13.29 -11.62 3.73
CA LEU A 104 12.53 -10.39 3.84
C LEU A 104 11.03 -10.67 3.98
N ALA A 105 10.50 -11.62 3.21
CA ALA A 105 9.11 -12.04 3.31
C ALA A 105 8.78 -12.53 4.72
N ARG A 106 9.69 -13.23 5.36
CA ARG A 106 9.53 -13.72 6.73
C ARG A 106 9.47 -12.56 7.72
N ARG A 107 10.32 -11.56 7.53
CA ARG A 107 10.33 -10.34 8.36
C ARG A 107 9.07 -9.51 8.18
N VAL A 108 8.54 -9.46 6.97
CA VAL A 108 7.26 -8.78 6.69
C VAL A 108 6.10 -9.49 7.40
N LEU A 109 6.08 -10.82 7.36
CA LEU A 109 5.08 -11.59 8.08
C LEU A 109 5.16 -11.29 9.59
N GLN A 110 6.37 -11.22 10.13
CA GLN A 110 6.56 -10.90 11.54
C GLN A 110 6.07 -9.48 11.86
N ALA A 111 6.30 -8.52 10.98
CA ALA A 111 5.80 -7.15 11.16
C ALA A 111 4.27 -7.12 11.27
N LYS A 112 3.59 -7.95 10.49
CA LYS A 112 2.13 -8.07 10.59
C LYS A 112 1.72 -8.66 11.93
N LYS A 113 2.38 -9.73 12.37
CA LYS A 113 2.11 -10.36 13.66
C LYS A 113 2.32 -9.40 14.82
N ASP A 114 3.30 -8.53 14.72
CA ASP A 114 3.64 -7.53 15.72
C ASP A 114 2.71 -6.30 15.68
N GLY A 115 1.78 -6.26 14.74
CA GLY A 115 0.83 -5.14 14.64
C GLY A 115 1.42 -3.88 14.02
N LEU A 116 2.58 -3.97 13.37
CA LEU A 116 3.22 -2.81 12.74
C LEU A 116 2.61 -2.47 11.39
N ILE A 117 2.01 -3.45 10.73
CA ILE A 117 1.31 -3.26 9.46
C ILE A 117 -0.04 -3.97 9.52
N ASP A 118 -0.96 -3.56 8.66
CA ASP A 118 -2.31 -4.13 8.65
C ASP A 118 -2.38 -5.42 7.83
N ASN A 119 -1.64 -5.51 6.75
CA ASN A 119 -1.55 -6.74 5.96
C ASN A 119 -0.33 -6.70 5.04
N PHE A 120 -0.09 -7.80 4.33
CA PHE A 120 0.95 -7.87 3.32
C PHE A 120 0.45 -8.72 2.15
N ILE A 121 1.11 -8.56 1.00
CA ILE A 121 0.78 -9.28 -0.23
C ILE A 121 2.08 -9.78 -0.83
N TYR A 122 2.08 -11.04 -1.27
CA TYR A 122 3.18 -11.58 -2.05
C TYR A 122 3.07 -11.12 -3.50
N GLY A 123 4.19 -10.79 -4.12
CA GLY A 123 4.21 -10.26 -5.47
C GLY A 123 3.66 -11.17 -6.55
N SER A 124 3.57 -12.48 -6.27
CA SER A 124 3.04 -13.48 -7.20
C SER A 124 1.54 -13.71 -7.11
N VAL A 125 0.84 -12.99 -6.23
CA VAL A 125 -0.59 -13.24 -6.03
C VAL A 125 -1.44 -12.82 -7.23
N SER A 126 -2.63 -13.40 -7.32
CA SER A 126 -3.59 -13.09 -8.36
C SER A 126 -4.29 -11.75 -8.11
N ALA A 127 -4.88 -11.20 -9.19
CA ALA A 127 -5.68 -10.00 -9.09
C ALA A 127 -6.85 -10.18 -8.12
N ALA A 128 -7.49 -11.33 -8.11
CA ALA A 128 -8.61 -11.62 -7.21
C ALA A 128 -8.18 -11.56 -5.74
N TYR A 129 -7.00 -12.09 -5.42
CA TYR A 129 -6.50 -12.06 -4.06
C TYR A 129 -6.14 -10.63 -3.63
N LEU A 130 -5.48 -9.88 -4.51
CA LEU A 130 -5.17 -8.47 -4.26
C LEU A 130 -6.44 -7.69 -3.91
N LEU A 131 -7.48 -7.84 -4.72
CA LEU A 131 -8.75 -7.16 -4.49
C LEU A 131 -9.37 -7.56 -3.16
N ALA A 132 -9.36 -8.84 -2.83
CA ALA A 132 -9.91 -9.33 -1.58
C ALA A 132 -9.19 -8.71 -0.37
N VAL A 133 -7.85 -8.63 -0.43
CA VAL A 133 -7.06 -8.02 0.65
C VAL A 133 -7.42 -6.54 0.83
N ILE A 134 -7.44 -5.79 -0.27
CA ILE A 134 -7.70 -4.34 -0.21
C ILE A 134 -9.14 -4.08 0.27
N ASP A 135 -10.08 -4.84 -0.21
CA ASP A 135 -11.50 -4.62 0.09
C ASP A 135 -11.85 -4.94 1.54
N THR A 136 -11.06 -5.78 2.20
CA THR A 136 -11.30 -6.23 3.58
C THR A 136 -10.42 -5.56 4.62
N LEU A 137 -9.65 -4.54 4.26
CA LEU A 137 -8.79 -3.83 5.19
C LEU A 137 -9.55 -3.13 6.33
#